data_62b3003862ae9590ef04992852bdc207
#
_entry.id   62b3003862ae9590ef04992852bdc207
#
_cell.length_a   1.000
_cell.length_b   1.000
_cell.length_c   1.000
_cell.angle_alpha   90.00
_cell.angle_beta   90.00
_cell.angle_gamma   90.00
#
_symmetry.space_group_name_H-M   'P 1'
#
loop_
_entity.id
_entity.type
_entity.pdbx_description
1 polymer ?
#
loop_
_entity_poly.entity_id
_entity_poly.type
_entity_poly.pdbx_seq_one_letter_code
_entity_poly.pdbx_strand_id
1 'polypeptide(L)'
;TFDFETEQNFSVSVQVTDSGSESFVGQVFVEVENRNEKPILKGEKKLSFSHAENLGKIVGRLQVEDPDKDQSSVKYKLVKSDDKDHFKITRSGDIAFLRIPDYENPVDRNKDNVYNISYRAFDLKDDKLYVDGEVVVKVKDAAETEVITLDKRKFVSWTVDHQPYHILMEDAVLNYMKLRYSDAGDGESADE
;
A
#
# COMPACT_ATOMS: atom_id res chain seq x y z
N THR A 1 -6.79 -29.50 -12.97
CA THR A 1 -5.49 -28.92 -13.32
C THR A 1 -4.54 -29.36 -12.23
N PHE A 2 -3.37 -29.87 -12.58
CA PHE A 2 -2.32 -30.17 -11.63
C PHE A 2 -1.69 -28.84 -11.18
N ASP A 3 -1.34 -28.76 -9.90
CA ASP A 3 -0.76 -27.60 -9.27
C ASP A 3 0.37 -28.10 -8.34
N PHE A 4 1.61 -27.77 -8.71
CA PHE A 4 2.80 -28.22 -8.01
C PHE A 4 2.88 -27.75 -6.56
N GLU A 5 2.37 -26.53 -6.28
CA GLU A 5 2.38 -25.92 -4.97
C GLU A 5 1.38 -26.59 -4.01
N THR A 6 0.37 -27.25 -4.58
CA THR A 6 -0.66 -27.98 -3.81
C THR A 6 -0.31 -29.44 -3.64
N GLU A 7 0.07 -30.13 -4.73
CA GLU A 7 0.41 -31.56 -4.68
C GLU A 7 1.36 -31.94 -5.81
N GLN A 8 2.50 -32.53 -5.45
CA GLN A 8 3.60 -32.84 -6.36
C GLN A 8 3.56 -34.26 -6.92
N ASN A 9 2.91 -35.18 -6.21
CA ASN A 9 2.91 -36.58 -6.57
C ASN A 9 1.50 -37.17 -6.50
N PHE A 10 1.11 -37.86 -7.54
CA PHE A 10 -0.16 -38.57 -7.63
C PHE A 10 0.07 -40.02 -7.89
N SER A 11 -0.82 -40.88 -7.40
CA SER A 11 -0.86 -42.28 -7.78
C SER A 11 -2.25 -42.64 -8.32
N VAL A 12 -2.28 -43.32 -9.43
CA VAL A 12 -3.52 -43.79 -10.08
C VAL A 12 -3.48 -45.31 -10.17
N SER A 13 -4.51 -45.95 -9.63
CA SER A 13 -4.70 -47.38 -9.82
C SER A 13 -5.36 -47.62 -11.17
N VAL A 14 -4.73 -48.43 -12.01
CA VAL A 14 -5.21 -48.81 -13.32
C VAL A 14 -5.56 -50.28 -13.31
N GLN A 15 -6.81 -50.62 -13.58
CA GLN A 15 -7.26 -51.99 -13.75
C GLN A 15 -7.31 -52.31 -15.25
N VAL A 16 -6.67 -53.37 -15.64
CA VAL A 16 -6.75 -53.94 -16.99
C VAL A 16 -7.49 -55.27 -16.89
N THR A 17 -8.52 -55.42 -17.71
CA THR A 17 -9.32 -56.65 -17.77
C THR A 17 -9.24 -57.23 -19.20
N ASP A 18 -8.93 -58.51 -19.33
CA ASP A 18 -8.91 -59.18 -20.62
C ASP A 18 -10.30 -59.63 -21.07
N SER A 19 -10.38 -60.20 -22.28
CA SER A 19 -11.64 -60.72 -22.84
C SER A 19 -12.19 -61.96 -22.11
N GLY A 20 -11.35 -62.63 -21.29
CA GLY A 20 -11.71 -63.74 -20.40
C GLY A 20 -12.21 -63.30 -19.04
N SER A 21 -12.31 -61.96 -18.75
CA SER A 21 -12.67 -61.34 -17.48
C SER A 21 -11.61 -61.49 -16.38
N GLU A 22 -10.38 -61.84 -16.73
CA GLU A 22 -9.27 -61.78 -15.78
C GLU A 22 -8.78 -60.35 -15.67
N SER A 23 -8.51 -59.92 -14.43
CA SER A 23 -8.13 -58.54 -14.16
C SER A 23 -6.81 -58.44 -13.41
N PHE A 24 -6.01 -57.44 -13.80
CA PHE A 24 -4.81 -57.03 -13.09
C PHE A 24 -4.92 -55.54 -12.70
N VAL A 25 -4.52 -55.23 -11.47
CA VAL A 25 -4.46 -53.84 -10.99
C VAL A 25 -3.00 -53.45 -10.80
N GLY A 26 -2.60 -52.39 -11.48
CA GLY A 26 -1.30 -51.76 -11.34
C GLY A 26 -1.42 -50.34 -10.83
N GLN A 27 -0.33 -49.77 -10.32
CA GLN A 27 -0.25 -48.37 -9.94
C GLN A 27 0.64 -47.59 -10.90
N VAL A 28 0.17 -46.43 -11.31
CA VAL A 28 0.93 -45.45 -12.06
C VAL A 28 1.20 -44.26 -11.16
N PHE A 29 2.47 -43.89 -11.05
CA PHE A 29 2.89 -42.71 -10.31
C PHE A 29 3.10 -41.56 -11.29
N VAL A 30 2.55 -40.39 -10.96
CA VAL A 30 2.67 -39.16 -11.73
C VAL A 30 3.34 -38.12 -10.86
N GLU A 31 4.48 -37.62 -11.30
CA GLU A 31 5.18 -36.51 -10.67
C GLU A 31 4.86 -35.24 -11.47
N VAL A 32 4.50 -34.17 -10.76
CA VAL A 32 4.24 -32.86 -11.34
C VAL A 32 5.52 -32.05 -11.30
N GLU A 33 5.90 -31.48 -12.42
CA GLU A 33 7.05 -30.58 -12.50
C GLU A 33 6.63 -29.14 -12.20
N ASN A 34 7.44 -28.46 -11.38
CA ASN A 34 7.25 -27.04 -11.11
C ASN A 34 7.50 -26.21 -12.37
N ARG A 35 6.64 -25.23 -12.60
CA ARG A 35 6.82 -24.17 -13.59
C ARG A 35 6.63 -22.83 -12.92
N ASN A 36 7.57 -21.93 -13.18
CA ASN A 36 7.50 -20.55 -12.69
C ASN A 36 6.19 -19.88 -13.12
N GLU A 37 5.47 -19.28 -12.18
CA GLU A 37 4.14 -18.71 -12.35
C GLU A 37 4.16 -17.20 -12.14
N LYS A 38 3.11 -16.54 -12.59
CA LYS A 38 2.97 -15.09 -12.40
C LYS A 38 2.57 -14.78 -10.95
N PRO A 39 3.01 -13.64 -10.40
CA PRO A 39 2.53 -13.15 -9.11
C PRO A 39 1.00 -12.99 -9.08
N ILE A 40 0.41 -13.18 -7.91
CA ILE A 40 -1.02 -13.03 -7.67
C ILE A 40 -1.30 -11.92 -6.67
N LEU A 41 -2.38 -11.19 -6.89
CA LEU A 41 -2.85 -10.18 -5.94
C LEU A 41 -3.60 -10.86 -4.80
N LYS A 42 -3.24 -10.55 -3.55
CA LYS A 42 -4.01 -10.95 -2.36
C LYS A 42 -5.01 -9.84 -2.05
N GLY A 43 -6.18 -9.91 -2.64
CA GLY A 43 -7.26 -8.93 -2.48
C GLY A 43 -7.70 -8.31 -3.80
N GLU A 44 -8.23 -7.10 -3.71
CA GLU A 44 -8.80 -6.41 -4.85
C GLU A 44 -7.72 -5.86 -5.80
N LYS A 45 -8.03 -5.86 -7.10
CA LYS A 45 -7.18 -5.26 -8.13
C LYS A 45 -7.02 -3.75 -7.96
N LYS A 46 -8.03 -3.09 -7.40
CA LYS A 46 -8.04 -1.66 -7.11
C LYS A 46 -8.11 -1.43 -5.61
N LEU A 47 -7.00 -0.97 -5.04
CA LEU A 47 -6.89 -0.63 -3.63
C LEU A 47 -7.22 0.84 -3.39
N SER A 48 -7.77 1.16 -2.24
CA SER A 48 -8.04 2.54 -1.82
C SER A 48 -7.45 2.79 -0.43
N PHE A 49 -6.62 3.82 -0.33
CA PHE A 49 -6.02 4.28 0.92
C PHE A 49 -6.46 5.70 1.24
N SER A 50 -6.62 5.97 2.53
CA SER A 50 -6.81 7.31 3.07
C SER A 50 -5.55 7.68 3.85
N HIS A 51 -4.98 8.84 3.58
CA HIS A 51 -3.72 9.29 4.17
C HIS A 51 -3.88 10.73 4.61
N ALA A 52 -3.74 11.02 5.90
CA ALA A 52 -3.74 12.40 6.37
C ALA A 52 -2.42 13.06 5.95
N GLU A 53 -2.46 14.30 5.55
CA GLU A 53 -1.24 15.08 5.35
C GLU A 53 -0.41 15.13 6.64
N ASN A 54 0.85 15.50 6.54
CA ASN A 54 1.76 15.59 7.68
C ASN A 54 2.08 14.26 8.42
N LEU A 55 1.39 13.14 8.11
CA LEU A 55 1.64 11.82 8.70
C LEU A 55 2.87 11.08 8.13
N GLY A 56 3.67 11.77 7.31
CA GLY A 56 4.82 11.18 6.66
C GLY A 56 4.52 10.72 5.24
N LYS A 57 5.29 9.75 4.73
CA LYS A 57 5.25 9.42 3.30
C LYS A 57 4.60 8.07 2.98
N ILE A 58 4.59 7.13 3.93
CA ILE A 58 4.09 5.77 3.68
C ILE A 58 2.57 5.76 3.75
N VAL A 59 1.96 5.36 2.65
CA VAL A 59 0.49 5.31 2.48
C VAL A 59 -0.08 3.96 2.86
N GLY A 60 0.59 2.89 2.45
CA GLY A 60 0.14 1.53 2.66
C GLY A 60 1.05 0.52 1.96
N ARG A 61 0.66 -0.74 1.95
CA ARG A 61 1.46 -1.83 1.38
C ARG A 61 0.62 -2.65 0.40
N LEU A 62 1.21 -2.96 -0.75
CA LEU A 62 0.69 -3.93 -1.70
C LEU A 62 0.84 -5.34 -1.14
N GLN A 63 -0.18 -6.14 -1.32
CA GLN A 63 -0.16 -7.55 -0.96
C GLN A 63 -0.15 -8.37 -2.24
N VAL A 64 1.03 -8.78 -2.64
CA VAL A 64 1.27 -9.62 -3.81
C VAL A 64 2.08 -10.83 -3.37
N GLU A 65 1.69 -11.99 -3.81
CA GLU A 65 2.35 -13.25 -3.51
C GLU A 65 2.84 -13.91 -4.77
N ASP A 66 3.99 -14.54 -4.68
CA ASP A 66 4.51 -15.44 -5.70
C ASP A 66 4.09 -16.87 -5.34
N PRO A 67 3.35 -17.59 -6.22
CA PRO A 67 2.97 -18.98 -5.97
C PRO A 67 4.15 -19.90 -5.71
N ASP A 68 5.29 -19.66 -6.37
CA ASP A 68 6.52 -20.42 -6.17
C ASP A 68 7.17 -20.26 -4.78
N LYS A 69 6.47 -19.58 -3.83
CA LYS A 69 6.85 -19.40 -2.42
C LYS A 69 8.18 -18.70 -2.16
N ASP A 70 8.77 -18.12 -3.17
CA ASP A 70 9.95 -17.27 -3.01
C ASP A 70 9.50 -15.81 -2.75
N GLN A 71 9.19 -15.48 -1.48
CA GLN A 71 8.67 -14.16 -1.08
C GLN A 71 9.60 -12.99 -1.43
N SER A 72 10.85 -13.25 -1.77
CA SER A 72 11.79 -12.24 -2.26
C SER A 72 11.69 -12.00 -3.77
N SER A 73 10.83 -12.72 -4.47
CA SER A 73 10.81 -12.82 -5.92
C SER A 73 9.89 -11.85 -6.64
N VAL A 74 9.16 -11.00 -5.91
CA VAL A 74 8.30 -9.98 -6.54
C VAL A 74 9.00 -8.63 -6.61
N LYS A 75 9.01 -8.05 -7.81
CA LYS A 75 9.53 -6.71 -8.09
C LYS A 75 8.39 -5.80 -8.55
N TYR A 76 8.37 -4.56 -8.02
CA TYR A 76 7.32 -3.59 -8.31
C TYR A 76 7.81 -2.45 -9.21
N LYS A 77 6.92 -1.97 -10.08
CA LYS A 77 7.15 -0.79 -10.90
C LYS A 77 5.85 0.00 -11.05
N LEU A 78 5.91 1.32 -10.86
CA LEU A 78 4.83 2.21 -11.27
C LEU A 78 4.75 2.23 -12.80
N VAL A 79 3.54 2.05 -13.34
CA VAL A 79 3.26 2.15 -14.77
C VAL A 79 2.57 3.47 -15.09
N LYS A 80 2.33 3.75 -16.38
CA LYS A 80 1.73 5.01 -16.81
C LYS A 80 0.36 5.21 -16.14
N SER A 81 0.27 6.27 -15.34
CA SER A 81 -0.94 6.73 -14.65
C SER A 81 -0.79 8.24 -14.38
N ASP A 82 -1.88 8.89 -14.00
CA ASP A 82 -1.92 10.35 -13.92
C ASP A 82 -0.92 10.90 -12.88
N ASP A 83 -0.83 10.26 -11.71
CA ASP A 83 -0.10 10.80 -10.55
C ASP A 83 1.14 9.98 -10.14
N LYS A 84 1.60 9.06 -11.01
CA LYS A 84 2.72 8.16 -10.69
C LYS A 84 4.02 8.87 -10.28
N ASP A 85 4.24 10.08 -10.79
CA ASP A 85 5.48 10.83 -10.57
C ASP A 85 5.58 11.43 -9.16
N HIS A 86 4.50 11.34 -8.37
CA HIS A 86 4.46 11.73 -6.96
C HIS A 86 4.74 10.57 -6.00
N PHE A 87 4.87 9.34 -6.50
CA PHE A 87 4.99 8.13 -5.70
C PHE A 87 6.22 7.30 -6.02
N LYS A 88 6.55 6.42 -5.09
CA LYS A 88 7.44 5.28 -5.28
C LYS A 88 6.85 4.05 -4.62
N ILE A 89 7.25 2.87 -5.10
CA ILE A 89 6.98 1.60 -4.44
C ILE A 89 8.33 1.03 -4.00
N THR A 90 8.42 0.61 -2.73
CA THR A 90 9.61 -0.03 -2.19
C THR A 90 9.71 -1.49 -2.64
N ARG A 91 10.87 -2.12 -2.41
CA ARG A 91 11.03 -3.56 -2.66
C ARG A 91 10.06 -4.41 -1.83
N SER A 92 9.69 -3.96 -0.63
CA SER A 92 8.71 -4.62 0.24
C SER A 92 7.25 -4.39 -0.16
N GLY A 93 7.00 -3.64 -1.24
CA GLY A 93 5.66 -3.31 -1.71
C GLY A 93 5.02 -2.11 -1.00
N ASP A 94 5.77 -1.36 -0.17
CA ASP A 94 5.23 -0.16 0.45
C ASP A 94 5.07 0.95 -0.58
N ILE A 95 3.89 1.54 -0.62
CA ILE A 95 3.57 2.71 -1.43
C ILE A 95 3.90 3.94 -0.60
N ALA A 96 4.68 4.85 -1.15
CA ALA A 96 5.07 6.07 -0.45
C ALA A 96 5.05 7.27 -1.40
N PHE A 97 4.63 8.41 -0.88
CA PHE A 97 4.85 9.70 -1.53
C PHE A 97 6.35 10.03 -1.64
N LEU A 98 6.77 10.68 -2.69
CA LEU A 98 8.13 11.23 -2.82
C LEU A 98 8.32 12.45 -1.91
N ARG A 99 7.27 13.26 -1.74
CA ARG A 99 7.19 14.39 -0.80
C ARG A 99 6.00 14.16 0.11
N ILE A 100 6.02 14.67 1.32
CA ILE A 100 4.86 14.68 2.21
C ILE A 100 3.77 15.49 1.51
N PRO A 101 2.54 14.94 1.40
CA PRO A 101 1.44 15.66 0.76
C PRO A 101 0.99 16.84 1.65
N ASP A 102 0.50 17.88 1.00
CA ASP A 102 -0.05 19.11 1.56
C ASP A 102 -1.47 19.25 0.97
N TYR A 103 -2.47 19.25 1.83
CA TYR A 103 -3.87 19.19 1.42
C TYR A 103 -4.31 20.50 0.75
N GLU A 104 -3.81 21.64 1.25
CA GLU A 104 -4.10 22.97 0.73
C GLU A 104 -3.41 23.23 -0.62
N ASN A 105 -2.30 22.51 -0.89
CA ASN A 105 -1.52 22.65 -2.12
C ASN A 105 -1.38 21.32 -2.88
N PRO A 106 -2.49 20.73 -3.31
CA PRO A 106 -2.49 19.44 -3.98
C PRO A 106 -1.70 19.47 -5.29
N VAL A 107 -0.89 18.45 -5.51
CA VAL A 107 -0.03 18.31 -6.69
C VAL A 107 -0.50 17.21 -7.65
N ASP A 108 -1.62 16.54 -7.34
CA ASP A 108 -2.28 15.63 -8.27
C ASP A 108 -2.78 16.38 -9.50
N ARG A 109 -3.04 15.64 -10.56
CA ARG A 109 -3.33 16.20 -11.88
C ARG A 109 -4.52 17.16 -11.92
N ASN A 110 -5.58 16.88 -11.18
CA ASN A 110 -6.81 17.67 -11.14
C ASN A 110 -7.00 18.47 -9.86
N LYS A 111 -6.04 18.37 -8.91
CA LYS A 111 -6.00 19.10 -7.65
C LYS A 111 -7.20 18.84 -6.73
N ASP A 112 -7.67 17.61 -6.70
CA ASP A 112 -8.78 17.18 -5.84
C ASP A 112 -8.35 16.34 -4.64
N ASN A 113 -7.02 16.24 -4.39
CA ASN A 113 -6.43 15.42 -3.33
C ASN A 113 -6.69 13.91 -3.50
N VAL A 114 -7.04 13.47 -4.71
CA VAL A 114 -7.26 12.06 -5.06
C VAL A 114 -6.24 11.62 -6.11
N TYR A 115 -5.23 10.92 -5.67
CA TYR A 115 -4.14 10.44 -6.50
C TYR A 115 -4.45 9.06 -7.08
N ASN A 116 -4.29 8.90 -8.39
CA ASN A 116 -4.52 7.65 -9.09
C ASN A 116 -3.20 7.12 -9.65
N ILE A 117 -2.78 5.97 -9.17
CA ILE A 117 -1.56 5.30 -9.61
C ILE A 117 -1.85 3.87 -10.06
N SER A 118 -1.12 3.42 -11.05
CA SER A 118 -1.13 2.05 -11.52
C SER A 118 0.25 1.43 -11.33
N TYR A 119 0.28 0.16 -10.98
CA TYR A 119 1.52 -0.57 -10.76
C TYR A 119 1.50 -1.92 -11.46
N ARG A 120 2.69 -2.45 -11.65
CA ARG A 120 2.94 -3.81 -12.11
C ARG A 120 3.84 -4.52 -11.11
N ALA A 121 3.42 -5.70 -10.71
CA ALA A 121 4.23 -6.63 -9.93
C ALA A 121 4.73 -7.74 -10.84
N PHE A 122 6.04 -7.89 -10.92
CA PHE A 122 6.71 -8.86 -11.77
C PHE A 122 7.30 -9.99 -10.94
N ASP A 123 7.31 -11.18 -11.51
CA ASP A 123 8.18 -12.23 -11.05
C ASP A 123 9.66 -11.80 -11.23
N LEU A 124 10.51 -12.12 -10.25
CA LEU A 124 11.91 -11.71 -10.29
C LEU A 124 12.73 -12.53 -11.31
N LYS A 125 12.33 -13.77 -11.59
CA LYS A 125 13.04 -14.69 -12.50
C LYS A 125 12.63 -14.48 -13.94
N ASP A 126 11.34 -14.10 -14.17
CA ASP A 126 10.80 -13.85 -15.51
C ASP A 126 9.91 -12.60 -15.52
N ASP A 127 10.40 -11.50 -16.05
CA ASP A 127 9.69 -10.23 -16.15
C ASP A 127 8.49 -10.23 -17.12
N LYS A 128 8.29 -11.31 -17.87
CA LYS A 128 7.08 -11.52 -18.67
C LYS A 128 5.92 -12.01 -17.83
N LEU A 129 6.20 -12.60 -16.67
CA LEU A 129 5.21 -13.02 -15.70
C LEU A 129 4.92 -11.88 -14.74
N TYR A 130 3.75 -11.26 -14.87
CA TYR A 130 3.37 -10.10 -14.08
C TYR A 130 1.87 -10.02 -13.85
N VAL A 131 1.51 -9.18 -12.88
CA VAL A 131 0.14 -8.76 -12.61
C VAL A 131 0.07 -7.24 -12.46
N ASP A 132 -0.99 -6.65 -12.98
CA ASP A 132 -1.25 -5.21 -12.88
C ASP A 132 -2.31 -4.92 -11.82
N GLY A 133 -2.11 -3.82 -11.08
CA GLY A 133 -3.05 -3.31 -10.10
C GLY A 133 -3.13 -1.79 -10.12
N GLU A 134 -4.15 -1.28 -9.43
CA GLU A 134 -4.44 0.14 -9.31
C GLU A 134 -4.52 0.54 -7.84
N VAL A 135 -4.16 1.77 -7.54
CA VAL A 135 -4.26 2.35 -6.20
C VAL A 135 -4.83 3.75 -6.29
N VAL A 136 -5.79 4.02 -5.45
CA VAL A 136 -6.33 5.36 -5.21
C VAL A 136 -5.90 5.80 -3.81
N VAL A 137 -5.25 6.95 -3.72
CA VAL A 137 -4.86 7.56 -2.46
C VAL A 137 -5.64 8.84 -2.28
N LYS A 138 -6.41 8.93 -1.21
CA LYS A 138 -7.14 10.14 -0.83
C LYS A 138 -6.38 10.84 0.29
N VAL A 139 -5.83 12.01 0.02
CA VAL A 139 -5.24 12.85 1.05
C VAL A 139 -6.36 13.52 1.82
N LYS A 140 -6.23 13.58 3.13
CA LYS A 140 -7.15 14.22 4.05
C LYS A 140 -6.46 15.36 4.74
N ASP A 141 -7.21 16.41 4.95
CA ASP A 141 -6.86 17.53 5.78
C ASP A 141 -6.51 17.08 7.24
N ALA A 142 -5.48 17.64 7.78
CA ALA A 142 -5.06 17.49 9.17
C ALA A 142 -4.73 18.87 9.75
N ALA A 143 -5.06 19.07 11.02
CA ALA A 143 -4.80 20.33 11.67
C ALA A 143 -3.31 20.72 11.63
N GLU A 144 -3.03 21.93 11.20
CA GLU A 144 -1.68 22.44 11.09
C GLU A 144 -1.38 23.43 12.22
N THR A 145 -0.14 23.41 12.66
CA THR A 145 0.35 24.36 13.67
C THR A 145 1.49 25.17 13.09
N GLU A 146 1.28 26.44 12.94
CA GLU A 146 2.30 27.40 12.50
C GLU A 146 2.85 28.21 13.68
N VAL A 147 4.15 28.35 13.75
CA VAL A 147 4.81 29.23 14.74
C VAL A 147 5.26 30.50 14.06
N ILE A 148 4.56 31.58 14.33
CA ILE A 148 4.88 32.92 13.82
C ILE A 148 5.70 33.69 14.86
N THR A 149 6.84 34.23 14.47
CA THR A 149 7.64 35.13 15.32
C THR A 149 7.41 36.57 14.89
N LEU A 150 6.82 37.37 15.75
CA LEU A 150 6.59 38.77 15.51
C LEU A 150 7.28 39.58 16.63
N ASP A 151 8.18 40.49 16.28
CA ASP A 151 8.83 41.44 17.21
C ASP A 151 9.43 40.78 18.47
N LYS A 152 10.17 39.67 18.33
CA LYS A 152 10.72 38.83 19.40
C LYS A 152 9.69 38.09 20.28
N ARG A 153 8.40 38.15 19.94
CA ARG A 153 7.34 37.37 20.55
C ARG A 153 6.91 36.24 19.62
N LYS A 154 6.67 35.07 20.17
CA LYS A 154 6.23 33.91 19.40
C LYS A 154 4.73 33.71 19.54
N PHE A 155 4.07 33.51 18.43
CA PHE A 155 2.67 33.13 18.37
C PHE A 155 2.56 31.71 17.87
N VAL A 156 1.67 30.94 18.44
CA VAL A 156 1.20 29.69 17.86
C VAL A 156 -0.10 29.99 17.13
N SER A 157 -0.15 29.64 15.86
CA SER A 157 -1.39 29.66 15.11
C SER A 157 -1.80 28.23 14.74
N TRP A 158 -3.06 27.96 14.76
CA TRP A 158 -3.66 26.72 14.26
C TRP A 158 -5.00 27.03 13.62
N THR A 159 -5.47 26.13 12.77
CA THR A 159 -6.78 26.25 12.14
C THR A 159 -7.72 25.19 12.71
N VAL A 160 -8.92 25.61 13.07
CA VAL A 160 -10.04 24.74 13.37
C VAL A 160 -11.18 25.16 12.45
N ASP A 161 -11.72 24.27 11.68
CA ASP A 161 -12.79 24.55 10.72
C ASP A 161 -12.48 25.74 9.79
N HIS A 162 -11.22 25.80 9.31
CA HIS A 162 -10.69 26.90 8.47
C HIS A 162 -10.66 28.29 9.14
N GLN A 163 -10.82 28.37 10.45
CA GLN A 163 -10.67 29.62 11.21
C GLN A 163 -9.28 29.66 11.87
N PRO A 164 -8.51 30.74 11.65
CA PRO A 164 -7.21 30.90 12.27
C PRO A 164 -7.33 31.31 13.73
N TYR A 165 -6.61 30.63 14.61
CA TYR A 165 -6.44 31.00 16.02
C TYR A 165 -4.97 31.33 16.30
N HIS A 166 -4.73 32.37 17.06
CA HIS A 166 -3.41 32.85 17.41
C HIS A 166 -3.28 33.07 18.90
N ILE A 167 -2.28 32.47 19.52
CA ILE A 167 -1.96 32.70 20.93
C ILE A 167 -0.51 33.18 21.05
N LEU A 168 -0.30 34.29 21.78
CA LEU A 168 1.02 34.78 22.12
C LEU A 168 1.60 33.94 23.26
N MET A 169 2.81 33.40 23.08
CA MET A 169 3.41 32.49 24.03
C MET A 169 4.88 32.77 24.31
N GLU A 170 5.31 32.51 25.57
CA GLU A 170 6.71 32.40 25.92
C GLU A 170 7.31 31.04 25.50
N ASP A 171 8.60 30.99 25.23
CA ASP A 171 9.29 29.82 24.65
C ASP A 171 9.06 28.49 25.41
N ALA A 172 8.96 28.56 26.76
CA ALA A 172 8.76 27.36 27.57
C ALA A 172 7.35 26.77 27.44
N VAL A 173 6.35 27.59 27.19
CA VAL A 173 4.94 27.20 27.06
C VAL A 173 4.68 26.69 25.62
N LEU A 174 5.36 27.24 24.64
CA LEU A 174 5.24 26.85 23.23
C LEU A 174 5.57 25.37 22.99
N ASN A 175 6.63 24.86 23.62
CA ASN A 175 7.03 23.46 23.49
C ASN A 175 6.05 22.51 24.21
N TYR A 176 5.44 22.95 25.29
CA TYR A 176 4.45 22.16 26.04
C TYR A 176 3.13 22.03 25.26
N MET A 177 2.69 23.10 24.61
CA MET A 177 1.45 23.08 23.83
C MET A 177 1.56 22.30 22.52
N LYS A 178 2.71 22.34 21.85
CA LYS A 178 2.97 21.49 20.66
C LYS A 178 2.77 20.00 20.93
N LEU A 179 3.09 19.55 22.15
CA LEU A 179 2.94 18.15 22.55
C LEU A 179 1.50 17.75 22.92
N ARG A 180 0.65 18.72 23.29
CA ARG A 180 -0.70 18.44 23.76
C ARG A 180 -1.78 18.58 22.68
N TYR A 181 -1.58 19.44 21.68
CA TYR A 181 -2.57 19.71 20.64
C TYR A 181 -2.40 18.87 19.38
N SER A 182 -1.30 18.13 19.23
CA SER A 182 -1.18 17.12 18.17
C SER A 182 -2.13 15.94 18.35
N ASP A 183 -2.68 15.75 19.56
CA ASP A 183 -3.57 14.62 19.88
C ASP A 183 -5.03 15.00 20.10
N ALA A 184 -5.36 16.30 20.09
CA ALA A 184 -6.72 16.77 20.34
C ALA A 184 -7.49 16.94 19.03
N GLY A 185 -7.80 15.83 18.39
CA GLY A 185 -8.79 15.79 17.32
C GLY A 185 -10.22 15.76 17.86
N ASP A 186 -10.61 16.64 18.80
CA ASP A 186 -12.01 16.88 19.13
C ASP A 186 -12.11 18.16 19.98
N GLY A 187 -12.85 19.13 19.46
CA GLY A 187 -13.00 20.43 20.06
C GLY A 187 -13.55 20.39 21.48
N GLU A 188 -12.70 20.64 22.43
CA GLU A 188 -13.11 21.26 23.68
C GLU A 188 -12.40 22.61 23.84
N SER A 189 -13.19 23.65 23.76
CA SER A 189 -12.76 25.00 24.14
C SER A 189 -12.25 25.00 25.58
N ALA A 190 -10.98 25.28 25.79
CA ALA A 190 -10.51 25.68 27.12
C ALA A 190 -10.95 27.14 27.35
N ASP A 191 -12.18 27.32 27.85
CA ASP A 191 -12.57 28.47 28.63
C ASP A 191 -12.07 28.23 30.06
N GLU A 192 -10.95 28.85 30.42
CA GLU A 192 -10.65 29.45 31.72
C GLU A 192 -9.26 30.08 31.70
#